data_7e8e35eca31facd977a5a0edb376dc2c
#
_entry.id   7e8e35eca31facd977a5a0edb376dc2c
#
_cell.length_a   1.000
_cell.length_b   1.000
_cell.length_c   1.000
_cell.angle_alpha   90.00
_cell.angle_beta   90.00
_cell.angle_gamma   90.00
#
_symmetry.space_group_name_H-M   'P 1'
#
loop_
_entity.id
_entity.type
_entity.pdbx_description
1 polymer ?
#
loop_
_entity_poly.entity_id
_entity_poly.type
_entity_poly.pdbx_seq_one_letter_code
_entity_poly.pdbx_strand_id
1 'polypeptide(L)'
;MRKVWTQSAFEIRPSTIPGAGRGLFSKVHIALEETIGYYTGKVLDDASFYDPKRPSSDYILYVCRNHIIIGEGPDACYTRYINHSSRAPNAFLIVSTRWKTARFEAVQPIAPGDEIFFNYGDYYWD
;
A
#
# COMPACT_ATOMS: atom_id res chain seq x y z
N MET A 1 -8.36 -5.07 21.50
CA MET A 1 -9.03 -4.94 20.20
C MET A 1 -8.12 -4.19 19.24
N ARG A 2 -7.91 -4.73 18.04
CA ARG A 2 -7.13 -4.06 17.01
C ARG A 2 -7.88 -2.87 16.46
N LYS A 3 -7.17 -1.75 16.31
CA LYS A 3 -7.70 -0.64 15.54
C LYS A 3 -7.75 -1.00 14.07
N VAL A 4 -8.87 -0.67 13.44
CA VAL A 4 -9.03 -0.78 12.00
C VAL A 4 -9.23 0.62 11.45
N TRP A 5 -8.25 1.11 10.70
CA TRP A 5 -8.33 2.40 10.05
C TRP A 5 -9.16 2.28 8.77
N THR A 6 -9.91 3.31 8.46
CA THR A 6 -10.68 3.43 7.22
C THR A 6 -10.19 4.64 6.45
N GLN A 7 -10.67 4.80 5.23
CA GLN A 7 -10.27 5.90 4.37
C GLN A 7 -10.47 7.27 5.03
N SER A 8 -11.44 7.39 5.94
CA SER A 8 -11.69 8.65 6.65
C SER A 8 -10.53 9.11 7.53
N ALA A 9 -9.60 8.20 7.89
CA ALA A 9 -8.41 8.53 8.66
C ALA A 9 -7.27 9.09 7.80
N PHE A 10 -7.44 9.15 6.48
CA PHE A 10 -6.40 9.52 5.54
C PHE A 10 -6.87 10.56 4.55
N GLU A 11 -5.91 11.27 3.97
CA GLU A 11 -6.15 12.24 2.91
C GLU A 11 -5.27 11.90 1.71
N ILE A 12 -5.89 11.90 0.52
CA ILE A 12 -5.19 11.68 -0.74
C ILE A 12 -5.01 13.06 -1.37
N ARG A 13 -3.77 13.48 -1.52
CA ARG A 13 -3.44 14.79 -2.09
C ARG A 13 -2.09 14.72 -2.79
N PRO A 14 -1.64 15.79 -3.48
CA PRO A 14 -0.36 15.76 -4.16
C PRO A 14 0.77 15.36 -3.20
N SER A 15 1.61 14.40 -3.64
CA SER A 15 2.76 13.95 -2.87
C SER A 15 3.77 15.09 -2.70
N THR A 16 4.51 15.03 -1.59
CA THR A 16 5.66 15.92 -1.37
C THR A 16 6.85 15.56 -2.26
N ILE A 17 6.83 14.36 -2.86
CA ILE A 17 7.87 13.94 -3.81
C ILE A 17 7.54 14.53 -5.20
N PRO A 18 8.42 15.37 -5.78
CA PRO A 18 8.18 15.92 -7.12
C PRO A 18 8.00 14.82 -8.15
N GLY A 19 6.94 14.92 -8.95
CA GLY A 19 6.66 13.96 -10.02
C GLY A 19 6.01 12.66 -9.59
N ALA A 20 5.78 12.45 -8.29
CA ALA A 20 5.18 11.20 -7.80
C ALA A 20 3.66 11.17 -7.91
N GLY A 21 3.02 12.25 -8.34
CA GLY A 21 1.58 12.36 -8.40
C GLY A 21 0.97 12.51 -7.02
N ARG A 22 -0.01 11.66 -6.68
CA ARG A 22 -0.70 11.71 -5.39
C ARG A 22 0.03 10.88 -4.34
N GLY A 23 -0.16 11.26 -3.08
CA GLY A 23 0.33 10.52 -1.93
C GLY A 23 -0.76 10.32 -0.89
N LEU A 24 -0.47 9.47 0.08
CA LEU A 24 -1.35 9.20 1.21
C LEU A 24 -0.83 9.92 2.44
N PHE A 25 -1.69 10.71 3.07
CA PHE A 25 -1.36 11.48 4.26
C PHE A 25 -2.25 11.04 5.40
N SER A 26 -1.68 10.92 6.59
CA SER A 26 -2.47 10.57 7.78
C SER A 26 -3.17 11.81 8.34
N LYS A 27 -4.42 11.64 8.77
CA LYS A 27 -5.17 12.66 9.52
C LYS A 27 -5.16 12.36 11.01
N VAL A 28 -4.61 11.23 11.41
CA VAL A 28 -4.63 10.71 12.78
C VAL A 28 -3.24 10.30 13.21
N HIS A 29 -3.05 10.14 14.53
CA HIS A 29 -1.84 9.51 15.07
C HIS A 29 -1.90 8.01 14.83
N ILE A 30 -0.84 7.45 14.26
CA ILE A 30 -0.69 6.01 14.07
C ILE A 30 0.54 5.59 14.87
N ALA A 31 0.35 4.62 15.76
CA ALA A 31 1.44 4.15 16.61
C ALA A 31 2.34 3.17 15.87
N LEU A 32 3.57 3.03 16.36
CA LEU A 32 4.50 2.00 15.90
C LEU A 32 3.80 0.63 15.88
N GLU A 33 3.98 -0.12 14.80
CA GLU A 33 3.45 -1.47 14.61
C GLU A 33 1.94 -1.54 14.35
N GLU A 34 1.24 -0.42 14.31
CA GLU A 34 -0.17 -0.45 13.89
C GLU A 34 -0.27 -0.69 12.38
N THR A 35 -1.28 -1.45 11.99
CA THR A 35 -1.58 -1.68 10.57
C THR A 35 -2.24 -0.44 9.98
N ILE A 36 -1.63 0.11 8.93
CA ILE A 36 -2.17 1.26 8.21
C ILE A 36 -3.34 0.82 7.33
N GLY A 37 -3.18 -0.30 6.65
CA GLY A 37 -4.20 -0.87 5.79
C GLY A 37 -3.65 -1.98 4.92
N TYR A 38 -4.56 -2.73 4.31
CA TYR A 38 -4.22 -3.79 3.37
C TYR A 38 -4.22 -3.25 1.95
N TYR A 39 -3.35 -3.81 1.11
CA TYR A 39 -3.35 -3.50 -0.31
C TYR A 39 -4.39 -4.41 -0.98
N THR A 40 -5.45 -3.81 -1.47
CA THR A 40 -6.56 -4.55 -2.06
C THR A 40 -6.91 -4.02 -3.45
N GLY A 41 -7.65 -4.80 -4.21
CA GLY A 41 -8.09 -4.45 -5.54
C GLY A 41 -8.48 -5.70 -6.30
N LYS A 42 -8.33 -5.63 -7.61
CA LYS A 42 -8.61 -6.77 -8.48
C LYS A 42 -7.46 -7.78 -8.40
N VAL A 43 -7.79 -9.04 -8.17
CA VAL A 43 -6.80 -10.10 -8.09
C VAL A 43 -6.72 -10.83 -9.43
N LEU A 44 -5.51 -10.97 -9.95
CA LEU A 44 -5.24 -11.68 -11.19
C LEU A 44 -4.34 -12.88 -10.92
N ASP A 45 -4.55 -13.94 -11.71
CA ASP A 45 -3.58 -15.03 -11.81
C ASP A 45 -2.45 -14.64 -12.77
N ASP A 46 -1.40 -15.48 -12.84
CA ASP A 46 -0.24 -15.18 -13.69
C ASP A 46 -0.62 -15.08 -15.17
N ALA A 47 -1.47 -15.98 -15.66
CA ALA A 47 -1.85 -15.96 -17.07
C ALA A 47 -2.56 -14.66 -17.45
N SER A 48 -3.48 -14.21 -16.60
CA SER A 48 -4.22 -12.95 -16.83
C SER A 48 -3.28 -11.74 -16.69
N PHE A 49 -2.36 -11.77 -15.74
CA PHE A 49 -1.45 -10.68 -15.51
C PHE A 49 -0.49 -10.47 -16.67
N TYR A 50 0.04 -11.56 -17.23
CA TYR A 50 1.00 -11.51 -18.34
C TYR A 50 0.33 -11.46 -19.72
N ASP A 51 -1.00 -11.41 -19.78
CA ASP A 51 -1.72 -11.23 -21.05
C ASP A 51 -1.39 -9.85 -21.61
N PRO A 52 -0.85 -9.77 -22.86
CA PRO A 52 -0.50 -8.47 -23.46
C PRO A 52 -1.71 -7.56 -23.68
N LYS A 53 -2.92 -8.09 -23.65
CA LYS A 53 -4.14 -7.29 -23.77
C LYS A 53 -4.60 -6.68 -22.45
N ARG A 54 -3.95 -7.03 -21.34
CA ARG A 54 -4.32 -6.49 -20.03
C ARG A 54 -4.09 -4.97 -20.02
N PRO A 55 -5.05 -4.17 -19.48
CA PRO A 55 -4.84 -2.75 -19.31
C PRO A 55 -3.64 -2.49 -18.37
N SER A 56 -2.86 -1.47 -18.68
CA SER A 56 -1.77 -1.08 -17.80
C SER A 56 -2.29 -0.42 -16.53
N SER A 57 -1.54 -0.52 -15.46
CA SER A 57 -1.84 0.13 -14.19
C SER A 57 -0.54 0.49 -13.48
N ASP A 58 -0.56 1.62 -12.76
CA ASP A 58 0.54 2.02 -11.90
C ASP A 58 0.45 1.38 -10.51
N TYR A 59 -0.65 0.66 -10.22
CA TYR A 59 -0.95 0.13 -8.89
C TYR A 59 -0.91 -1.40 -8.93
N ILE A 60 0.29 -1.95 -9.03
CA ILE A 60 0.50 -3.40 -9.13
C ILE A 60 1.30 -3.88 -7.93
N LEU A 61 0.83 -4.94 -7.28
CA LEU A 61 1.56 -5.57 -6.19
C LEU A 61 1.53 -7.08 -6.36
N TYR A 62 2.71 -7.66 -6.55
CA TYR A 62 2.86 -9.11 -6.67
C TYR A 62 2.95 -9.73 -5.28
N VAL A 63 1.97 -10.54 -4.90
CA VAL A 63 1.94 -11.21 -3.59
C VAL A 63 2.67 -12.55 -3.68
N CYS A 64 2.19 -13.41 -4.57
CA CYS A 64 2.80 -14.72 -4.82
C CYS A 64 2.29 -15.25 -6.16
N ARG A 65 2.77 -16.43 -6.53
CA ARG A 65 2.37 -17.07 -7.78
C ARG A 65 0.85 -17.16 -7.90
N ASN A 66 0.32 -16.72 -9.03
CA ASN A 66 -1.12 -16.67 -9.33
C ASN A 66 -1.92 -15.75 -8.40
N HIS A 67 -1.25 -14.80 -7.73
CA HIS A 67 -1.95 -13.83 -6.90
C HIS A 67 -1.28 -12.47 -7.00
N ILE A 68 -1.71 -11.68 -7.99
CA ILE A 68 -1.22 -10.33 -8.22
C ILE A 68 -2.40 -9.36 -7.97
N ILE A 69 -2.18 -8.36 -7.16
CA ILE A 69 -3.21 -7.37 -6.83
C ILE A 69 -3.02 -6.15 -7.71
N ILE A 70 -4.07 -5.78 -8.42
CA ILE A 70 -4.14 -4.54 -9.17
C ILE A 70 -5.00 -3.59 -8.35
N GLY A 71 -4.40 -2.50 -7.86
CA GLY A 71 -5.09 -1.54 -7.01
C GLY A 71 -6.03 -0.63 -7.77
N GLU A 72 -6.94 -1.23 -8.53
CA GLU A 72 -7.93 -0.56 -9.34
C GLU A 72 -9.32 -1.12 -9.03
N GLY A 73 -10.36 -0.37 -9.40
CA GLY A 73 -11.74 -0.80 -9.25
C GLY A 73 -12.31 -0.54 -7.85
N PRO A 74 -13.54 -1.04 -7.59
CA PRO A 74 -14.28 -0.71 -6.36
C PRO A 74 -13.65 -1.29 -5.09
N ASP A 75 -12.84 -2.33 -5.21
CA ASP A 75 -12.19 -2.96 -4.05
C ASP A 75 -10.80 -2.37 -3.76
N ALA A 76 -10.36 -1.38 -4.52
CA ALA A 76 -9.05 -0.76 -4.33
C ALA A 76 -9.02 0.06 -3.04
N CYS A 77 -7.95 -0.14 -2.27
CA CYS A 77 -7.75 0.55 -0.99
C CYS A 77 -6.98 1.87 -1.18
N TYR A 78 -7.13 2.77 -0.22
CA TYR A 78 -6.34 4.00 -0.16
C TYR A 78 -4.83 3.74 -0.09
N THR A 79 -4.41 2.56 0.36
CA THR A 79 -2.99 2.19 0.48
C THR A 79 -2.26 2.23 -0.86
N ARG A 80 -2.97 2.16 -1.98
CA ARG A 80 -2.35 2.27 -3.31
C ARG A 80 -1.63 3.59 -3.53
N TYR A 81 -1.94 4.62 -2.75
CA TYR A 81 -1.32 5.93 -2.85
C TYR A 81 -0.09 6.11 -1.98
N ILE A 82 0.32 5.08 -1.23
CA ILE A 82 1.56 5.11 -0.46
C ILE A 82 2.75 5.07 -1.43
N ASN A 83 3.54 6.12 -1.42
CA ASN A 83 4.67 6.24 -2.34
C ASN A 83 5.94 5.63 -1.75
N HIS A 84 6.91 5.39 -2.63
CA HIS A 84 8.22 4.88 -2.26
C HIS A 84 9.12 6.01 -1.80
N SER A 85 9.83 5.78 -0.69
CA SER A 85 10.96 6.60 -0.28
C SER A 85 12.00 5.71 0.41
N SER A 86 13.21 5.69 -0.11
CA SER A 86 14.32 5.00 0.54
C SER A 86 14.97 5.84 1.63
N ARG A 87 14.69 7.14 1.67
CA ARG A 87 15.29 8.06 2.63
C ARG A 87 14.55 8.13 3.95
N ALA A 88 13.23 8.15 3.90
CA ALA A 88 12.41 8.40 5.08
C ALA A 88 11.15 7.52 5.08
N PRO A 89 11.29 6.19 4.97
CA PRO A 89 10.12 5.32 5.06
C PRO A 89 9.60 5.33 6.50
N ASN A 90 8.28 5.42 6.64
CA ASN A 90 7.62 5.31 7.95
C ASN A 90 6.66 4.13 8.00
N ALA A 91 6.66 3.29 6.95
CA ALA A 91 5.86 2.09 6.86
C ALA A 91 6.65 0.94 6.24
N PHE A 92 6.27 -0.29 6.58
CA PHE A 92 6.72 -1.52 5.92
C PHE A 92 5.61 -2.08 5.07
N LEU A 93 5.98 -2.75 3.99
CA LEU A 93 5.06 -3.66 3.29
C LEU A 93 5.32 -5.08 3.79
N ILE A 94 4.27 -5.71 4.33
CA ILE A 94 4.32 -7.09 4.84
C ILE A 94 3.46 -7.96 3.93
N VAL A 95 4.09 -8.94 3.30
CA VAL A 95 3.43 -9.83 2.35
C VAL A 95 3.27 -11.21 2.99
N SER A 96 2.05 -11.75 2.97
CA SER A 96 1.77 -13.10 3.43
C SER A 96 1.41 -13.99 2.24
N THR A 97 2.25 -14.97 1.94
CA THR A 97 1.95 -15.95 0.90
C THR A 97 0.93 -16.96 1.38
N ARG A 98 0.90 -17.23 2.68
CA ARG A 98 -0.07 -18.13 3.29
C ARG A 98 -1.50 -17.60 3.17
N TRP A 99 -1.70 -16.33 3.51
CA TRP A 99 -3.02 -15.70 3.51
C TRP A 99 -3.30 -14.94 2.22
N LYS A 100 -2.29 -14.83 1.34
CA LYS A 100 -2.36 -14.11 0.07
C LYS A 100 -2.77 -12.66 0.27
N THR A 101 -2.12 -12.00 1.23
CA THR A 101 -2.40 -10.61 1.59
C THR A 101 -1.13 -9.77 1.56
N ALA A 102 -1.31 -8.48 1.45
CA ALA A 102 -0.26 -7.49 1.62
C ALA A 102 -0.80 -6.35 2.47
N ARG A 103 -0.04 -5.93 3.47
CA ARG A 103 -0.44 -4.85 4.35
C ARG A 103 0.72 -3.92 4.65
N PHE A 104 0.40 -2.68 4.95
CA PHE A 104 1.37 -1.72 5.42
C PHE A 104 1.24 -1.54 6.93
N GLU A 105 2.38 -1.51 7.61
CA GLU A 105 2.47 -1.37 9.06
C GLU A 105 3.43 -0.24 9.40
N ALA A 106 3.09 0.57 10.39
CA ALA A 106 3.93 1.70 10.78
C ALA A 106 5.23 1.21 11.43
N VAL A 107 6.38 1.73 10.97
CA VAL A 107 7.70 1.41 11.52
C VAL A 107 8.18 2.46 12.51
N GLN A 108 7.41 3.51 12.65
CA GLN A 108 7.61 4.58 13.62
C GLN A 108 6.27 5.27 13.81
N PRO A 109 6.11 6.07 14.87
CA PRO A 109 4.87 6.84 15.03
C PRO A 109 4.66 7.78 13.84
N ILE A 110 3.43 7.85 13.37
CA ILE A 110 3.02 8.73 12.27
C ILE A 110 2.09 9.77 12.86
N ALA A 111 2.37 11.05 12.61
CA ALA A 111 1.57 12.15 13.11
C ALA A 111 0.56 12.62 12.07
N PRO A 112 -0.54 13.29 12.51
CA PRO A 112 -1.45 13.94 11.56
C PRO A 112 -0.70 14.90 10.64
N GLY A 113 -0.96 14.82 9.35
CA GLY A 113 -0.30 15.62 8.33
C GLY A 113 0.91 14.95 7.68
N ASP A 114 1.40 13.87 8.26
CA ASP A 114 2.55 13.16 7.69
C ASP A 114 2.14 12.38 6.44
N GLU A 115 2.97 12.48 5.41
CA GLU A 115 2.85 11.58 4.26
C GLU A 115 3.41 10.22 4.61
N ILE A 116 2.77 9.16 4.13
CA ILE A 116 3.17 7.78 4.38
C ILE A 116 4.02 7.28 3.22
N PHE A 117 5.19 6.73 3.55
CA PHE A 117 6.13 6.19 2.58
C PHE A 117 6.58 4.80 3.00
N PHE A 118 6.89 3.96 2.03
CA PHE A 118 7.55 2.69 2.30
C PHE A 118 8.78 2.54 1.39
N ASN A 119 9.72 1.70 1.78
CA ASN A 119 10.86 1.38 0.92
C ASN A 119 10.51 0.16 0.08
N TYR A 120 10.41 0.35 -1.23
CA TYR A 120 10.00 -0.69 -2.17
C TYR A 120 10.93 -1.91 -2.14
N GLY A 121 12.21 -1.73 -1.81
CA GLY A 121 13.18 -2.83 -1.74
C GLY A 121 13.11 -3.64 -0.44
N ASP A 122 12.39 -3.16 0.57
CA ASP A 122 12.35 -3.77 1.90
C ASP A 122 11.00 -4.44 2.13
N TYR A 123 10.81 -5.62 1.55
CA TYR A 123 9.63 -6.43 1.79
C TYR A 123 9.87 -7.34 2.98
N TYR A 124 8.85 -7.47 3.82
CA TYR A 124 8.83 -8.41 4.93
C TYR A 124 7.82 -9.49 4.63
N TRP A 125 8.20 -10.72 4.88
CA TRP A 125 7.38 -11.89 4.57
C TRP A 125 6.83 -12.48 5.87
N ASP A 126 5.56 -12.72 5.86
CA ASP A 126 4.84 -13.29 7.00
C ASP A 126 4.59 -14.79 6.77
#